data_8937fc5cedd0186842d3e4de035b576b
#
_entry.id   8937fc5cedd0186842d3e4de035b576b
#
_cell.length_a   1.000
_cell.length_b   1.000
_cell.length_c   1.000
_cell.angle_alpha   90.00
_cell.angle_beta   90.00
_cell.angle_gamma   90.00
#
_symmetry.space_group_name_H-M   'P 1'
#
loop_
_entity.id
_entity.type
_entity.pdbx_description
1 polymer ?
#
loop_
_entity_poly.entity_id
_entity_poly.type
_entity_poly.pdbx_seq_one_letter_code
_entity_poly.pdbx_strand_id
1 'polypeptide(L)'
;DFCLSRGLGDVYKRQRQYINKSLYGADVVTTVTPIDRNRVNLTFTVTEGDTAKINDIQIVGNRAFSDSTLKGLFELDTGGWLSWYTKSDQYSRTKLNADLEKLRAYYMSRGYLEFRIDSTQVSISPDKQKIGVVINITEGQRFVVSGIKIEGNYLNRDDEFKSRITIRPGEAYNADQVAETVKAFTDHFGSFGYAFAQVQPVPQIDRQTNQVALVINSTPGQRAYVRRINVVGNDKTRDEVIRRELRQLESSWYDLSLIHI
;
A
#
# COMPACT_ATOMS: atom_id res chain seq x y z
N ASP A 1 18.45 -39.88 3.18
CA ASP A 1 17.18 -39.15 3.36
C ASP A 1 17.34 -37.62 3.55
N PHE A 2 18.43 -37.19 4.21
CA PHE A 2 18.65 -35.76 4.49
C PHE A 2 19.02 -34.94 3.22
N CYS A 3 19.69 -35.50 2.25
CA CYS A 3 20.03 -34.84 0.96
C CYS A 3 18.81 -34.67 0.03
N LEU A 4 17.90 -35.66 0.04
CA LEU A 4 16.66 -35.59 -0.75
C LEU A 4 15.71 -34.51 -0.27
N SER A 5 15.59 -34.30 1.05
CA SER A 5 14.71 -33.27 1.62
C SER A 5 15.20 -31.84 1.33
N ARG A 6 16.50 -31.60 1.28
CA ARG A 6 17.08 -30.30 0.89
C ARG A 6 16.92 -30.03 -0.61
N GLY A 7 17.11 -31.03 -1.47
CA GLY A 7 16.92 -30.90 -2.92
C GLY A 7 15.47 -30.55 -3.29
N LEU A 8 14.48 -31.19 -2.65
CA LEU A 8 13.07 -30.87 -2.84
C LEU A 8 12.72 -29.44 -2.37
N GLY A 9 13.33 -28.97 -1.28
CA GLY A 9 13.15 -27.60 -0.80
C GLY A 9 13.68 -26.55 -1.77
N ASP A 10 14.79 -26.83 -2.46
CA ASP A 10 15.38 -25.90 -3.44
C ASP A 10 14.62 -25.89 -4.77
N VAL A 11 14.08 -27.03 -5.21
CA VAL A 11 13.16 -27.12 -6.35
C VAL A 11 11.91 -26.26 -6.10
N TYR A 12 11.29 -26.46 -4.94
CA TYR A 12 10.08 -25.70 -4.56
C TYR A 12 10.33 -24.18 -4.49
N LYS A 13 11.48 -23.76 -3.93
CA LYS A 13 11.86 -22.33 -3.88
C LYS A 13 12.06 -21.74 -5.30
N ARG A 14 12.72 -22.47 -6.20
CA ARG A 14 12.92 -22.03 -7.58
C ARG A 14 11.61 -21.97 -8.35
N GLN A 15 10.78 -23.01 -8.28
CA GLN A 15 9.47 -23.03 -8.91
C GLN A 15 8.59 -21.85 -8.43
N ARG A 16 8.63 -21.51 -7.14
CA ARG A 16 7.93 -20.36 -6.58
C ARG A 16 8.41 -19.01 -7.15
N GLN A 17 9.70 -18.90 -7.50
CA GLN A 17 10.23 -17.69 -8.17
C GLN A 17 9.67 -17.52 -9.58
N TYR A 18 9.50 -18.62 -10.33
CA TYR A 18 8.88 -18.58 -11.66
C TYR A 18 7.38 -18.26 -11.56
N ILE A 19 6.67 -18.86 -10.63
CA ILE A 19 5.26 -18.54 -10.35
C ILE A 19 5.08 -17.05 -10.02
N ASN A 20 5.97 -16.47 -9.24
CA ASN A 20 5.93 -15.04 -8.91
C ASN A 20 6.14 -14.13 -10.15
N LYS A 21 6.73 -14.67 -11.21
CA LYS A 21 6.91 -13.99 -12.52
C LYS A 21 5.81 -14.37 -13.54
N SER A 22 4.69 -14.91 -13.07
CA SER A 22 3.55 -15.36 -13.92
C SER A 22 3.84 -16.56 -14.83
N LEU A 23 4.95 -17.25 -14.61
CA LEU A 23 5.34 -18.45 -15.36
C LEU A 23 4.75 -19.69 -14.68
N TYR A 24 3.45 -19.86 -14.74
CA TYR A 24 2.74 -20.99 -14.10
C TYR A 24 2.96 -22.33 -14.81
N GLY A 25 3.41 -22.29 -16.07
CA GLY A 25 3.84 -23.45 -16.84
C GLY A 25 5.23 -23.95 -16.51
N ALA A 26 5.99 -23.22 -15.69
CA ALA A 26 7.36 -23.59 -15.37
C ALA A 26 7.46 -24.96 -14.71
N ASP A 27 8.27 -25.84 -15.29
CA ASP A 27 8.59 -27.15 -14.74
C ASP A 27 10.08 -27.21 -14.39
N VAL A 28 10.40 -27.76 -13.23
CA VAL A 28 11.77 -27.90 -12.74
C VAL A 28 12.02 -29.34 -12.40
N VAL A 29 12.75 -30.01 -13.28
CA VAL A 29 13.15 -31.41 -13.11
C VAL A 29 14.55 -31.45 -12.51
N THR A 30 14.71 -32.20 -11.43
CA THR A 30 15.98 -32.40 -10.76
C THR A 30 16.51 -33.79 -11.05
N THR A 31 17.68 -33.89 -11.64
CA THR A 31 18.40 -35.15 -11.86
C THR A 31 19.58 -35.22 -10.90
N VAL A 32 19.67 -36.31 -10.15
CA VAL A 32 20.75 -36.60 -9.21
C VAL A 32 21.64 -37.69 -9.81
N THR A 33 22.87 -37.34 -10.13
CA THR A 33 23.85 -38.28 -10.67
C THR A 33 24.98 -38.53 -9.65
N PRO A 34 25.14 -39.75 -9.16
CA PRO A 34 26.24 -40.07 -8.25
C PRO A 34 27.60 -39.91 -8.93
N ILE A 35 28.59 -39.41 -8.20
CA ILE A 35 29.97 -39.24 -8.61
C ILE A 35 30.87 -39.88 -7.55
N ASP A 36 32.12 -40.15 -7.94
CA ASP A 36 33.13 -40.77 -7.02
C ASP A 36 33.31 -39.95 -5.73
N ARG A 37 33.74 -40.64 -4.68
CA ARG A 37 34.01 -40.11 -3.34
C ARG A 37 32.75 -39.61 -2.60
N ASN A 38 31.65 -40.35 -2.70
CA ASN A 38 30.38 -40.09 -1.97
C ASN A 38 29.80 -38.68 -2.26
N ARG A 39 29.95 -38.20 -3.50
CA ARG A 39 29.42 -36.92 -3.99
C ARG A 39 28.31 -37.17 -4.99
N VAL A 40 27.43 -36.16 -5.15
CA VAL A 40 26.38 -36.18 -6.17
C VAL A 40 26.44 -34.91 -7.01
N ASN A 41 26.17 -35.05 -8.30
CA ASN A 41 25.91 -33.92 -9.17
C ASN A 41 24.40 -33.69 -9.24
N LEU A 42 23.95 -32.46 -8.96
CA LEU A 42 22.54 -32.04 -9.04
C LEU A 42 22.38 -31.19 -10.29
N THR A 43 21.61 -31.69 -11.25
CA THR A 43 21.25 -30.95 -12.46
C THR A 43 19.80 -30.53 -12.36
N PHE A 44 19.54 -29.22 -12.44
CA PHE A 44 18.21 -28.66 -12.51
C PHE A 44 17.92 -28.31 -13.97
N THR A 45 16.99 -29.03 -14.59
CA THR A 45 16.47 -28.68 -15.90
C THR A 45 15.21 -27.88 -15.74
N VAL A 46 15.20 -26.64 -16.22
CA VAL A 46 14.07 -25.72 -16.10
C VAL A 46 13.45 -25.52 -17.47
N THR A 47 12.15 -25.80 -17.57
CA THR A 47 11.32 -25.43 -18.73
C THR A 47 10.41 -24.30 -18.28
N GLU A 48 10.65 -23.07 -18.76
CA GLU A 48 9.94 -21.88 -18.22
C GLU A 48 8.47 -21.83 -18.61
N GLY A 49 8.09 -22.37 -19.76
CA GLY A 49 6.72 -22.28 -20.28
C GLY A 49 6.33 -20.86 -20.67
N ASP A 50 5.06 -20.68 -21.05
CA ASP A 50 4.52 -19.38 -21.41
C ASP A 50 4.02 -18.62 -20.18
N THR A 51 4.04 -17.28 -20.28
CA THR A 51 3.48 -16.39 -19.25
C THR A 51 1.94 -16.48 -19.27
N ALA A 52 1.34 -16.75 -18.13
CA ALA A 52 -0.11 -16.73 -18.02
C ALA A 52 -0.65 -15.29 -18.08
N LYS A 53 -1.64 -15.08 -18.94
CA LYS A 53 -2.26 -13.77 -19.19
C LYS A 53 -3.62 -13.68 -18.54
N ILE A 54 -3.97 -12.49 -18.09
CA ILE A 54 -5.29 -12.20 -17.55
C ILE A 54 -6.28 -12.18 -18.72
N ASN A 55 -7.25 -13.11 -18.68
CA ASN A 55 -8.30 -13.23 -19.68
C ASN A 55 -9.57 -12.49 -19.25
N ASP A 56 -9.85 -12.46 -17.96
CA ASP A 56 -11.06 -11.86 -17.41
C ASP A 56 -10.85 -11.35 -15.98
N ILE A 57 -11.45 -10.20 -15.69
CA ILE A 57 -11.54 -9.63 -14.34
C ILE A 57 -13.02 -9.32 -14.10
N GLN A 58 -13.60 -9.95 -13.09
CA GLN A 58 -14.99 -9.73 -12.69
C GLN A 58 -15.06 -9.12 -11.30
N ILE A 59 -15.85 -8.06 -11.15
CA ILE A 59 -16.18 -7.46 -9.86
C ILE A 59 -17.65 -7.76 -9.60
N VAL A 60 -17.93 -8.42 -8.50
CA VAL A 60 -19.29 -8.87 -8.14
C VAL A 60 -19.73 -8.15 -6.87
N GLY A 61 -20.94 -7.58 -6.89
CA GLY A 61 -21.51 -6.85 -5.75
C GLY A 61 -21.51 -5.34 -5.93
N ASN A 62 -20.88 -4.80 -7.00
CA ASN A 62 -20.92 -3.39 -7.33
C ASN A 62 -22.31 -2.98 -7.86
N ARG A 63 -22.85 -1.91 -7.30
CA ARG A 63 -24.12 -1.28 -7.69
C ARG A 63 -23.99 0.22 -7.88
N ALA A 64 -23.15 0.86 -7.08
CA ALA A 64 -22.95 2.31 -7.10
C ALA A 64 -22.10 2.78 -8.28
N PHE A 65 -21.19 1.94 -8.75
CA PHE A 65 -20.28 2.25 -9.86
C PHE A 65 -20.28 1.15 -10.89
N SER A 66 -20.09 1.53 -12.17
CA SER A 66 -20.04 0.58 -13.27
C SER A 66 -18.74 -0.24 -13.27
N ASP A 67 -18.81 -1.47 -13.78
CA ASP A 67 -17.63 -2.34 -13.96
C ASP A 67 -16.50 -1.65 -14.71
N SER A 68 -16.83 -0.91 -15.78
CA SER A 68 -15.84 -0.20 -16.59
C SER A 68 -15.11 0.86 -15.78
N THR A 69 -15.82 1.58 -14.90
CA THR A 69 -15.21 2.59 -14.02
C THR A 69 -14.25 1.92 -13.02
N LEU A 70 -14.68 0.84 -12.40
CA LEU A 70 -13.88 0.14 -11.39
C LEU A 70 -12.67 -0.58 -12.01
N LYS A 71 -12.84 -1.24 -13.15
CA LYS A 71 -11.75 -1.87 -13.89
C LYS A 71 -10.73 -0.86 -14.40
N GLY A 72 -11.19 0.36 -14.74
CA GLY A 72 -10.30 1.46 -15.14
C GLY A 72 -9.33 1.95 -14.06
N LEU A 73 -9.56 1.57 -12.78
CA LEU A 73 -8.64 1.87 -11.67
C LEU A 73 -7.46 0.89 -11.61
N PHE A 74 -7.60 -0.28 -12.24
CA PHE A 74 -6.64 -1.35 -12.13
C PHE A 74 -5.44 -1.14 -13.04
N GLU A 75 -4.28 -1.50 -12.56
CA GLU A 75 -3.07 -1.62 -13.35
C GLU A 75 -3.06 -2.94 -14.15
N LEU A 76 -3.73 -3.97 -13.59
CA LEU A 76 -3.96 -5.22 -14.26
C LEU A 76 -5.08 -5.07 -15.28
N ASP A 77 -4.86 -5.53 -16.51
CA ASP A 77 -5.82 -5.44 -17.61
C ASP A 77 -5.91 -6.78 -18.36
N THR A 78 -7.01 -6.99 -19.06
CA THR A 78 -7.26 -8.17 -19.92
C THR A 78 -6.51 -8.14 -21.24
N GLY A 79 -5.61 -7.16 -21.45
CA GLY A 79 -4.78 -7.02 -22.62
C GLY A 79 -5.39 -6.09 -23.68
N GLY A 80 -4.94 -4.85 -23.72
CA GLY A 80 -5.19 -3.89 -24.81
C GLY A 80 -4.04 -3.90 -25.84
N TRP A 81 -4.16 -3.08 -26.88
CA TRP A 81 -3.16 -3.00 -27.96
C TRP A 81 -1.76 -2.56 -27.50
N LEU A 82 -1.64 -1.95 -26.30
CA LEU A 82 -0.36 -1.56 -25.68
C LEU A 82 0.14 -2.56 -24.63
N SER A 83 -0.58 -3.65 -24.36
CA SER A 83 -0.22 -4.63 -23.32
C SER A 83 1.12 -5.31 -23.58
N TRP A 84 1.55 -5.43 -24.84
CA TRP A 84 2.85 -5.94 -25.23
C TRP A 84 4.02 -5.09 -24.69
N TYR A 85 3.77 -3.79 -24.46
CA TYR A 85 4.79 -2.88 -23.91
C TYR A 85 4.67 -2.75 -22.38
N THR A 86 3.46 -2.61 -21.86
CA THR A 86 3.19 -2.38 -20.43
C THR A 86 3.20 -3.66 -19.59
N LYS A 87 3.05 -4.84 -20.25
CA LYS A 87 2.87 -6.14 -19.57
C LYS A 87 1.77 -6.10 -18.50
N SER A 88 0.73 -5.33 -18.74
CA SER A 88 -0.43 -5.19 -17.85
C SER A 88 -1.30 -6.44 -17.84
N ASP A 89 -1.23 -7.25 -18.90
CA ASP A 89 -1.90 -8.54 -19.05
C ASP A 89 -1.23 -9.69 -18.26
N GLN A 90 -0.03 -9.46 -17.70
CA GLN A 90 0.65 -10.47 -16.88
C GLN A 90 0.18 -10.39 -15.44
N TYR A 91 -0.36 -11.50 -14.94
CA TYR A 91 -0.82 -11.58 -13.55
C TYR A 91 0.35 -11.43 -12.57
N SER A 92 0.19 -10.55 -11.61
CA SER A 92 1.09 -10.40 -10.47
C SER A 92 0.27 -10.22 -9.19
N ARG A 93 0.55 -11.06 -8.19
CA ARG A 93 -0.11 -10.95 -6.88
C ARG A 93 0.12 -9.58 -6.23
N THR A 94 1.30 -9.00 -6.42
CA THR A 94 1.63 -7.66 -5.91
C THR A 94 0.79 -6.58 -6.58
N LYS A 95 0.64 -6.64 -7.92
CA LYS A 95 -0.22 -5.72 -8.67
C LYS A 95 -1.68 -5.89 -8.28
N LEU A 96 -2.16 -7.14 -8.17
CA LEU A 96 -3.54 -7.40 -7.73
C LEU A 96 -3.80 -6.79 -6.35
N ASN A 97 -2.92 -6.99 -5.38
CA ASN A 97 -3.09 -6.38 -4.05
C ASN A 97 -3.10 -4.84 -4.12
N ALA A 98 -2.24 -4.23 -4.93
CA ALA A 98 -2.25 -2.79 -5.14
C ALA A 98 -3.56 -2.31 -5.77
N ASP A 99 -4.11 -3.04 -6.73
CA ASP A 99 -5.37 -2.72 -7.37
C ASP A 99 -6.56 -2.89 -6.42
N LEU A 100 -6.54 -3.90 -5.54
CA LEU A 100 -7.53 -4.05 -4.47
C LEU A 100 -7.50 -2.88 -3.48
N GLU A 101 -6.32 -2.37 -3.15
CA GLU A 101 -6.19 -1.17 -2.30
C GLU A 101 -6.67 0.10 -3.03
N LYS A 102 -6.39 0.25 -4.34
CA LYS A 102 -6.97 1.34 -5.14
C LYS A 102 -8.49 1.28 -5.17
N LEU A 103 -9.06 0.07 -5.33
CA LEU A 103 -10.51 -0.14 -5.29
C LEU A 103 -11.09 0.28 -3.93
N ARG A 104 -10.45 -0.13 -2.83
CA ARG A 104 -10.85 0.26 -1.47
C ARG A 104 -10.80 1.78 -1.30
N ALA A 105 -9.68 2.41 -1.66
CA ALA A 105 -9.51 3.86 -1.57
C ALA A 105 -10.56 4.61 -2.38
N TYR A 106 -10.89 4.11 -3.59
CA TYR A 106 -11.89 4.70 -4.46
C TYR A 106 -13.28 4.75 -3.81
N TYR A 107 -13.71 3.66 -3.16
CA TYR A 107 -14.98 3.62 -2.43
C TYR A 107 -14.95 4.49 -1.18
N MET A 108 -13.88 4.39 -0.39
CA MET A 108 -13.75 5.14 0.87
C MET A 108 -13.65 6.65 0.64
N SER A 109 -13.10 7.11 -0.48
CA SER A 109 -13.06 8.53 -0.84
C SER A 109 -14.41 9.07 -1.34
N ARG A 110 -15.41 8.19 -1.54
CA ARG A 110 -16.75 8.56 -2.04
C ARG A 110 -17.87 8.31 -1.05
N GLY A 111 -17.53 8.05 0.21
CA GLY A 111 -18.48 7.91 1.30
C GLY A 111 -18.80 6.48 1.72
N TYR A 112 -18.23 5.48 1.08
CA TYR A 112 -18.50 4.07 1.40
C TYR A 112 -17.55 3.57 2.49
N LEU A 113 -17.75 4.06 3.71
CA LEU A 113 -16.88 3.79 4.87
C LEU A 113 -16.83 2.30 5.25
N GLU A 114 -17.92 1.58 5.02
CA GLU A 114 -18.06 0.15 5.32
C GLU A 114 -17.75 -0.75 4.12
N PHE A 115 -17.12 -0.20 3.07
CA PHE A 115 -16.67 -0.99 1.93
C PHE A 115 -15.70 -2.08 2.36
N ARG A 116 -15.94 -3.28 1.88
CA ARG A 116 -15.05 -4.43 2.10
C ARG A 116 -14.98 -5.32 0.87
N ILE A 117 -13.84 -5.94 0.72
CA ILE A 117 -13.62 -7.02 -0.23
C ILE A 117 -13.83 -8.32 0.53
N ASP A 118 -14.89 -9.04 0.15
CA ASP A 118 -15.30 -10.27 0.85
C ASP A 118 -14.41 -11.45 0.45
N SER A 119 -14.08 -11.57 -0.83
CA SER A 119 -13.15 -12.58 -1.34
C SER A 119 -12.55 -12.18 -2.68
N THR A 120 -11.36 -12.70 -2.95
CA THR A 120 -10.70 -12.63 -4.24
C THR A 120 -10.33 -14.03 -4.69
N GLN A 121 -10.86 -14.46 -5.81
CA GLN A 121 -10.61 -15.78 -6.38
C GLN A 121 -9.80 -15.63 -7.67
N VAL A 122 -8.72 -16.38 -7.77
CA VAL A 122 -7.88 -16.44 -8.97
C VAL A 122 -7.94 -17.85 -9.51
N SER A 123 -8.45 -18.02 -10.72
CA SER A 123 -8.54 -19.28 -11.43
C SER A 123 -7.51 -19.32 -12.56
N ILE A 124 -6.93 -20.48 -12.79
CA ILE A 124 -5.96 -20.71 -13.86
C ILE A 124 -6.54 -21.78 -14.78
N SER A 125 -6.51 -21.52 -16.08
CA SER A 125 -6.94 -22.48 -17.09
C SER A 125 -6.08 -23.76 -17.09
N PRO A 126 -6.62 -24.91 -17.55
CA PRO A 126 -5.86 -26.18 -17.57
C PRO A 126 -4.56 -26.11 -18.38
N ASP A 127 -4.53 -25.29 -19.43
CA ASP A 127 -3.35 -25.03 -20.26
C ASP A 127 -2.33 -24.06 -19.61
N LYS A 128 -2.66 -23.54 -18.43
CA LYS A 128 -1.86 -22.58 -17.64
C LYS A 128 -1.52 -21.27 -18.36
N GLN A 129 -2.26 -20.94 -19.42
CA GLN A 129 -2.03 -19.74 -20.22
C GLN A 129 -2.98 -18.59 -19.87
N LYS A 130 -4.14 -18.89 -19.27
CA LYS A 130 -5.19 -17.90 -18.98
C LYS A 130 -5.50 -17.83 -17.49
N ILE A 131 -5.70 -16.63 -16.99
CA ILE A 131 -6.08 -16.36 -15.61
C ILE A 131 -7.38 -15.58 -15.59
N GLY A 132 -8.32 -16.03 -14.78
CA GLY A 132 -9.52 -15.30 -14.40
C GLY A 132 -9.43 -14.82 -12.97
N VAL A 133 -9.84 -13.58 -12.71
CA VAL A 133 -9.90 -12.98 -11.38
C VAL A 133 -11.33 -12.59 -11.07
N VAL A 134 -11.87 -13.09 -9.96
CA VAL A 134 -13.20 -12.72 -9.47
C VAL A 134 -13.05 -12.06 -8.10
N ILE A 135 -13.54 -10.82 -7.98
CA ILE A 135 -13.46 -10.00 -6.78
C ILE A 135 -14.88 -9.79 -6.26
N ASN A 136 -15.23 -10.40 -5.12
CA ASN A 136 -16.51 -10.19 -4.47
C ASN A 136 -16.39 -9.04 -3.46
N ILE A 137 -17.28 -8.07 -3.58
CA ILE A 137 -17.29 -6.89 -2.75
C ILE A 137 -18.64 -6.67 -2.08
N THR A 138 -18.61 -6.01 -0.94
CA THR A 138 -19.78 -5.41 -0.30
C THR A 138 -19.52 -3.91 -0.17
N GLU A 139 -20.36 -3.11 -0.87
CA GLU A 139 -20.17 -1.64 -0.90
C GLU A 139 -20.52 -0.97 0.42
N GLY A 140 -21.55 -1.48 1.12
CA GLY A 140 -22.14 -0.82 2.29
C GLY A 140 -23.02 0.37 1.91
N GLN A 141 -23.32 1.23 2.88
CA GLN A 141 -24.06 2.46 2.66
C GLN A 141 -23.11 3.64 2.45
N ARG A 142 -23.62 4.67 1.75
CA ARG A 142 -22.89 5.93 1.59
C ARG A 142 -23.14 6.82 2.79
N PHE A 143 -22.08 7.21 3.48
CA PHE A 143 -22.13 8.07 4.67
C PHE A 143 -21.83 9.53 4.33
N VAL A 144 -22.51 10.43 5.08
CA VAL A 144 -22.33 11.87 5.03
C VAL A 144 -21.75 12.34 6.36
N VAL A 145 -20.81 13.27 6.32
CA VAL A 145 -20.21 13.84 7.53
C VAL A 145 -21.25 14.71 8.26
N SER A 146 -21.60 14.33 9.49
CA SER A 146 -22.51 15.13 10.34
C SER A 146 -21.78 16.24 11.10
N GLY A 147 -20.53 16.02 11.46
CA GLY A 147 -19.72 16.99 12.19
C GLY A 147 -18.31 16.51 12.42
N ILE A 148 -17.41 17.44 12.82
CA ILE A 148 -16.04 17.16 13.14
C ILE A 148 -15.72 17.76 14.50
N LYS A 149 -15.10 16.97 15.34
CA LYS A 149 -14.66 17.36 16.68
C LYS A 149 -13.20 17.02 16.87
N ILE A 150 -12.46 17.88 17.51
CA ILE A 150 -11.11 17.61 17.94
C ILE A 150 -11.10 17.31 19.43
N GLU A 151 -10.38 16.28 19.85
CA GLU A 151 -10.24 15.88 21.25
C GLU A 151 -8.78 15.55 21.57
N GLY A 152 -8.42 15.67 22.86
CA GLY A 152 -7.07 15.42 23.32
C GLY A 152 -6.29 16.71 23.56
N ASN A 153 -4.97 16.69 23.35
CA ASN A 153 -4.09 17.80 23.66
C ASN A 153 -3.57 18.47 22.38
N TYR A 154 -4.04 19.68 22.12
CA TYR A 154 -3.64 20.51 20.97
C TYR A 154 -2.71 21.67 21.37
N LEU A 155 -2.02 21.58 22.53
CA LEU A 155 -1.05 22.58 23.02
C LEU A 155 -1.70 23.94 23.27
N ASN A 156 -2.99 24.01 23.61
CA ASN A 156 -3.82 25.21 23.70
C ASN A 156 -3.89 26.04 22.39
N ARG A 157 -3.79 25.35 21.23
CA ARG A 157 -3.82 25.96 19.89
C ARG A 157 -4.95 25.41 19.03
N ASP A 158 -6.07 25.04 19.64
CA ASP A 158 -7.17 24.35 18.98
C ASP A 158 -7.64 25.04 17.69
N ASP A 159 -7.69 26.37 17.67
CA ASP A 159 -8.17 27.12 16.51
C ASP A 159 -7.20 27.04 15.32
N GLU A 160 -5.89 26.94 15.57
CA GLU A 160 -4.90 26.74 14.52
C GLU A 160 -5.06 25.36 13.86
N PHE A 161 -5.40 24.33 14.66
CA PHE A 161 -5.68 22.99 14.13
C PHE A 161 -7.03 22.95 13.41
N LYS A 162 -8.09 23.55 13.98
CA LYS A 162 -9.41 23.63 13.32
C LYS A 162 -9.34 24.29 11.95
N SER A 163 -8.52 25.33 11.79
CA SER A 163 -8.35 26.02 10.51
C SER A 163 -7.73 25.16 9.39
N ARG A 164 -7.12 24.03 9.76
CA ARG A 164 -6.50 23.06 8.82
C ARG A 164 -7.44 21.94 8.40
N ILE A 165 -8.65 21.90 8.96
CA ILE A 165 -9.66 20.91 8.58
C ILE A 165 -10.27 21.31 7.25
N THR A 166 -10.12 20.46 6.24
CA THR A 166 -10.70 20.65 4.90
C THR A 166 -12.08 20.02 4.74
N ILE A 167 -12.40 19.07 5.63
CA ILE A 167 -13.67 18.32 5.63
C ILE A 167 -14.81 19.23 6.04
N ARG A 168 -15.96 19.12 5.36
CA ARG A 168 -17.15 19.93 5.65
C ARG A 168 -18.33 19.06 6.06
N PRO A 169 -19.07 19.43 7.12
CA PRO A 169 -20.34 18.80 7.43
C PRO A 169 -21.32 18.91 6.26
N GLY A 170 -22.10 17.86 6.01
CA GLY A 170 -23.03 17.76 4.88
C GLY A 170 -22.42 17.19 3.60
N GLU A 171 -21.12 17.09 3.49
CA GLU A 171 -20.45 16.43 2.37
C GLU A 171 -20.32 14.90 2.60
N ALA A 172 -20.18 14.14 1.52
CA ALA A 172 -19.88 12.71 1.63
C ALA A 172 -18.55 12.51 2.36
N TYR A 173 -18.51 11.49 3.22
CA TYR A 173 -17.25 11.09 3.85
C TYR A 173 -16.17 10.85 2.79
N ASN A 174 -14.97 11.36 3.02
CA ASN A 174 -13.84 11.19 2.11
C ASN A 174 -12.59 10.83 2.92
N ALA A 175 -12.13 9.59 2.75
CA ALA A 175 -10.96 9.09 3.47
C ALA A 175 -9.67 9.86 3.13
N ASP A 176 -9.54 10.36 1.89
CA ASP A 176 -8.36 11.14 1.47
C ASP A 176 -8.31 12.48 2.22
N GLN A 177 -9.45 13.18 2.35
CA GLN A 177 -9.52 14.43 3.14
C GLN A 177 -9.23 14.19 4.63
N VAL A 178 -9.66 13.04 5.17
CA VAL A 178 -9.32 12.66 6.55
C VAL A 178 -7.82 12.43 6.69
N ALA A 179 -7.19 11.72 5.75
CA ALA A 179 -5.75 11.48 5.75
C ALA A 179 -4.96 12.78 5.59
N GLU A 180 -5.39 13.69 4.72
CA GLU A 180 -4.81 15.03 4.56
C GLU A 180 -4.90 15.86 5.85
N THR A 181 -6.04 15.83 6.51
CA THR A 181 -6.22 16.52 7.80
C THR A 181 -5.31 15.95 8.87
N VAL A 182 -5.21 14.62 8.99
CA VAL A 182 -4.29 13.94 9.91
C VAL A 182 -2.84 14.32 9.62
N LYS A 183 -2.47 14.32 8.36
CA LYS A 183 -1.13 14.74 7.93
C LYS A 183 -0.86 16.20 8.29
N ALA A 184 -1.78 17.12 7.98
CA ALA A 184 -1.64 18.53 8.30
C ALA A 184 -1.51 18.77 9.81
N PHE A 185 -2.22 18.00 10.64
CA PHE A 185 -2.11 18.06 12.09
C PHE A 185 -0.74 17.54 12.57
N THR A 186 -0.30 16.40 12.03
CA THR A 186 1.01 15.82 12.38
C THR A 186 2.16 16.75 11.98
N ASP A 187 2.10 17.32 10.78
CA ASP A 187 3.10 18.28 10.30
C ASP A 187 3.11 19.54 11.17
N HIS A 188 1.92 20.00 11.60
CA HIS A 188 1.81 21.16 12.49
C HIS A 188 2.38 20.90 13.89
N PHE A 189 2.11 19.72 14.47
CA PHE A 189 2.79 19.31 15.70
C PHE A 189 4.31 19.23 15.53
N GLY A 190 4.77 18.72 14.38
CA GLY A 190 6.19 18.64 14.01
C GLY A 190 6.87 20.01 14.01
N SER A 191 6.21 21.07 13.54
CA SER A 191 6.77 22.43 13.54
C SER A 191 7.01 23.01 14.94
N PHE A 192 6.42 22.43 15.97
CA PHE A 192 6.67 22.75 17.39
C PHE A 192 7.61 21.77 18.10
N GLY A 193 8.23 20.87 17.35
CA GLY A 193 9.14 19.87 17.89
C GLY A 193 8.49 18.57 18.36
N TYR A 194 7.18 18.38 18.17
CA TYR A 194 6.48 17.15 18.53
C TYR A 194 6.48 16.15 17.35
N ALA A 195 7.65 15.69 16.97
CA ALA A 195 7.88 14.83 15.80
C ALA A 195 7.18 13.47 15.87
N PHE A 196 6.80 13.03 17.06
CA PHE A 196 6.15 11.74 17.30
C PHE A 196 4.69 11.90 17.77
N ALA A 197 4.07 13.03 17.45
CA ALA A 197 2.67 13.27 17.76
C ALA A 197 1.79 12.22 17.09
N GLN A 198 0.88 11.66 17.86
CA GLN A 198 -0.12 10.72 17.38
C GLN A 198 -1.42 11.46 17.14
N VAL A 199 -1.92 11.39 15.91
CA VAL A 199 -3.19 11.95 15.50
C VAL A 199 -4.04 10.82 14.94
N GLN A 200 -5.16 10.51 15.58
CA GLN A 200 -6.02 9.39 15.24
C GLN A 200 -7.44 9.86 14.94
N PRO A 201 -7.92 9.71 13.71
CA PRO A 201 -9.31 9.95 13.37
C PRO A 201 -10.16 8.76 13.83
N VAL A 202 -11.19 9.03 14.57
CA VAL A 202 -12.16 8.04 15.06
C VAL A 202 -13.54 8.37 14.46
N PRO A 203 -14.00 7.63 13.44
CA PRO A 203 -15.32 7.80 12.89
C PRO A 203 -16.38 7.22 13.84
N GLN A 204 -17.37 8.00 14.19
CA GLN A 204 -18.55 7.58 14.93
C GLN A 204 -19.70 7.43 13.94
N ILE A 205 -20.03 6.19 13.61
CA ILE A 205 -20.99 5.85 12.55
C ILE A 205 -22.39 5.72 13.12
N ASP A 206 -23.33 6.50 12.58
CA ASP A 206 -24.76 6.30 12.76
C ASP A 206 -25.34 5.64 11.50
N ARG A 207 -25.64 4.36 11.62
CA ARG A 207 -26.20 3.56 10.52
C ARG A 207 -27.69 3.84 10.27
N GLN A 208 -28.40 4.46 11.23
CA GLN A 208 -29.82 4.76 11.06
C GLN A 208 -30.01 5.97 10.14
N THR A 209 -29.14 6.96 10.29
CA THR A 209 -29.18 8.20 9.50
C THR A 209 -28.18 8.21 8.35
N ASN A 210 -27.34 7.18 8.21
CA ASN A 210 -26.20 7.13 7.28
C ASN A 210 -25.26 8.34 7.47
N GLN A 211 -25.02 8.73 8.71
CA GLN A 211 -24.15 9.83 9.05
C GLN A 211 -22.90 9.35 9.80
N VAL A 212 -21.82 10.11 9.68
CA VAL A 212 -20.60 9.88 10.42
C VAL A 212 -20.10 11.17 11.06
N ALA A 213 -19.92 11.16 12.37
CA ALA A 213 -19.21 12.20 13.08
C ALA A 213 -17.74 11.82 13.20
N LEU A 214 -16.84 12.74 12.87
CA LEU A 214 -15.40 12.52 12.97
C LEU A 214 -14.85 13.12 14.25
N VAL A 215 -14.23 12.31 15.08
CA VAL A 215 -13.48 12.77 16.26
C VAL A 215 -12.00 12.58 15.98
N ILE A 216 -11.24 13.67 15.97
CA ILE A 216 -9.80 13.62 15.74
C ILE A 216 -9.12 13.74 17.11
N ASN A 217 -8.57 12.62 17.59
CA ASN A 217 -7.85 12.56 18.85
C ASN A 217 -6.37 12.85 18.63
N SER A 218 -5.80 13.71 19.51
CA SER A 218 -4.37 14.00 19.45
C SER A 218 -3.65 13.75 20.76
N THR A 219 -2.43 13.21 20.65
CA THR A 219 -1.48 13.04 21.73
C THR A 219 -0.11 13.49 21.24
N PRO A 220 0.36 14.70 21.59
CA PRO A 220 1.61 15.25 21.06
C PRO A 220 2.86 14.47 21.52
N GLY A 221 2.80 13.80 22.66
CA GLY A 221 3.95 13.11 23.23
C GLY A 221 5.01 14.07 23.79
N GLN A 222 6.28 13.68 23.68
CA GLN A 222 7.41 14.50 24.12
C GLN A 222 8.03 15.28 22.97
N ARG A 223 8.55 16.47 23.26
CA ARG A 223 9.29 17.29 22.30
C ARG A 223 10.64 16.66 21.98
N ALA A 224 10.93 16.49 20.71
CA ALA A 224 12.19 15.96 20.23
C ALA A 224 13.20 17.09 19.95
N TYR A 225 14.48 16.85 20.27
CA TYR A 225 15.57 17.77 20.01
C TYR A 225 16.63 17.10 19.15
N VAL A 226 17.22 17.85 18.22
CA VAL A 226 18.33 17.36 17.40
C VAL A 226 19.59 17.31 18.24
N ARG A 227 20.06 16.11 18.56
CA ARG A 227 21.30 15.95 19.34
C ARG A 227 22.52 16.26 18.48
N ARG A 228 22.58 15.73 17.26
CA ARG A 228 23.72 15.85 16.35
C ARG A 228 23.29 15.63 14.92
N ILE A 229 23.90 16.36 14.00
CA ILE A 229 23.76 16.20 12.56
C ILE A 229 25.06 15.61 12.01
N ASN A 230 25.02 14.42 11.46
CA ASN A 230 26.18 13.78 10.83
C ASN A 230 26.06 13.97 9.31
N VAL A 231 27.08 14.55 8.70
CA VAL A 231 27.20 14.68 7.25
C VAL A 231 28.11 13.56 6.76
N VAL A 232 27.69 12.78 5.79
CA VAL A 232 28.44 11.65 5.23
C VAL A 232 28.34 11.64 3.70
N GLY A 233 29.36 11.11 3.01
CA GLY A 233 29.38 11.06 1.54
C GLY A 233 29.79 12.39 0.87
N ASN A 234 30.34 13.33 1.60
CA ASN A 234 30.75 14.64 1.11
C ASN A 234 32.24 14.67 0.67
N ASP A 235 32.61 13.81 -0.30
CA ASP A 235 34.00 13.64 -0.73
C ASP A 235 34.63 14.89 -1.35
N LYS A 236 33.81 15.79 -1.93
CA LYS A 236 34.26 17.01 -2.60
C LYS A 236 33.93 18.32 -1.87
N THR A 237 32.92 18.29 -1.00
CA THR A 237 32.43 19.49 -0.31
C THR A 237 32.78 19.44 1.18
N ARG A 238 33.33 20.50 1.71
CA ARG A 238 33.66 20.59 3.16
C ARG A 238 32.37 20.55 3.98
N ASP A 239 32.42 19.88 5.12
CA ASP A 239 31.32 19.77 6.09
C ASP A 239 30.71 21.13 6.47
N GLU A 240 31.58 22.13 6.69
CA GLU A 240 31.19 23.50 7.06
C GLU A 240 30.29 24.17 6.02
N VAL A 241 30.52 23.90 4.71
CA VAL A 241 29.72 24.46 3.61
C VAL A 241 28.33 23.86 3.62
N ILE A 242 28.22 22.55 3.86
CA ILE A 242 26.94 21.84 3.94
C ILE A 242 26.17 22.30 5.19
N ARG A 243 26.84 22.38 6.34
CA ARG A 243 26.20 22.80 7.60
C ARG A 243 25.65 24.22 7.53
N ARG A 244 26.30 25.12 6.81
CA ARG A 244 25.80 26.49 6.62
C ARG A 244 24.47 26.56 5.89
N GLU A 245 24.20 25.61 5.00
CA GLU A 245 22.95 25.55 4.24
C GLU A 245 21.82 24.80 5.00
N LEU A 246 22.14 24.13 6.11
CA LEU A 246 21.14 23.44 6.92
C LEU A 246 20.33 24.46 7.73
N ARG A 247 19.02 24.41 7.59
CA ARG A 247 18.10 25.22 8.39
C ARG A 247 17.84 24.65 9.77
N GLN A 248 17.92 23.31 9.91
CA GLN A 248 17.82 22.61 11.18
C GLN A 248 19.14 22.72 11.93
N LEU A 249 19.10 23.17 13.17
CA LEU A 249 20.29 23.32 14.00
C LEU A 249 20.39 22.20 15.04
N GLU A 250 21.64 21.86 15.45
CA GLU A 250 21.86 21.00 16.59
C GLU A 250 21.40 21.70 17.87
N SER A 251 20.96 20.96 18.88
CA SER A 251 20.35 21.41 20.13
C SER A 251 19.05 22.21 20.01
N SER A 252 18.55 22.45 18.81
CA SER A 252 17.19 22.98 18.59
C SER A 252 16.15 21.88 18.63
N TRP A 253 14.87 22.22 18.77
CA TRP A 253 13.82 21.24 18.57
C TRP A 253 13.81 20.75 17.11
N TYR A 254 13.46 19.49 16.96
CA TYR A 254 13.35 18.86 15.65
C TYR A 254 12.14 19.43 14.90
N ASP A 255 12.37 20.00 13.73
CA ASP A 255 11.32 20.52 12.87
C ASP A 255 11.37 19.79 11.51
N LEU A 256 10.34 18.99 11.24
CA LEU A 256 10.25 18.19 10.03
C LEU A 256 10.22 19.06 8.76
N SER A 257 9.67 20.28 8.83
CA SER A 257 9.57 21.19 7.70
C SER A 257 10.94 21.75 7.25
N LEU A 258 11.93 21.75 8.15
CA LEU A 258 13.28 22.27 7.90
C LEU A 258 14.25 21.23 7.31
N ILE A 259 13.84 19.94 7.26
CA ILE A 259 14.71 18.84 6.82
C ILE A 259 14.67 18.67 5.29
N HIS A 260 13.55 18.98 4.67
CA HIS A 260 13.47 18.95 3.22
C HIS A 260 14.19 20.16 2.61
N ILE A 261 15.40 19.87 2.15
CA ILE A 261 16.19 20.82 1.36
C ILE A 261 15.81 20.67 -0.11
#